data_ed816c55cc833b6f01458a769008c07f
#
_entry.id   ed816c55cc833b6f01458a769008c07f
#
_cell.length_a   1.000
_cell.length_b   1.000
_cell.length_c   1.000
_cell.angle_alpha   90.00
_cell.angle_beta   90.00
_cell.angle_gamma   90.00
#
_symmetry.space_group_name_H-M   'P 1'
#
loop_
_entity.id
_entity.type
_entity.pdbx_description
1 polymer ?
#
loop_
_entity_poly.entity_id
_entity_poly.type
_entity_poly.pdbx_seq_one_letter_code
_entity_poly.pdbx_strand_id
1 'polypeptide(L)'
;MLIAEDFLLLAVDDETGKTANVDNLGVRLAGALLADLAAANKTLMRGAPEAGATKEEREKAGDATILVTDNAPTGHVALDAALQAALDAPDAPARKIVEAISENAEENLLAALVERGVLEKEESKLFRMLPVTRWPAADSSHETALRATLTKVLVDGAEPDERTGTLISLLHGSGLIGGLVGKEQRKAAQDRAEEIAGSEWGVATVATQVAIAATVATVATVGVAAAAYILLSNDADKAADTAVPAAAEPAEAPVA
;
A
#
# COMPACT_ATOMS: atom_id res chain seq x y z
N MET A 1 10.59 -6.60 -11.29
CA MET A 1 9.53 -5.58 -11.04
C MET A 1 9.55 -5.21 -9.57
N LEU A 2 9.28 -3.95 -9.26
CA LEU A 2 9.07 -3.46 -7.90
C LEU A 2 7.66 -3.84 -7.41
N ILE A 3 7.44 -3.87 -6.09
CA ILE A 3 6.09 -4.00 -5.53
C ILE A 3 5.23 -2.80 -5.95
N ALA A 4 5.83 -1.60 -5.96
CA ALA A 4 5.17 -0.38 -6.40
C ALA A 4 4.73 -0.43 -7.88
N GLU A 5 5.53 -1.03 -8.75
CA GLU A 5 5.18 -1.23 -10.16
C GLU A 5 4.05 -2.25 -10.33
N ASP A 6 4.12 -3.38 -9.60
CA ASP A 6 3.07 -4.40 -9.62
C ASP A 6 1.74 -3.84 -9.11
N PHE A 7 1.79 -3.05 -8.04
CA PHE A 7 0.61 -2.37 -7.51
C PHE A 7 0.00 -1.40 -8.53
N LEU A 8 0.84 -0.58 -9.18
CA LEU A 8 0.38 0.39 -10.18
C LEU A 8 -0.21 -0.31 -11.41
N LEU A 9 0.42 -1.37 -11.93
CA LEU A 9 -0.11 -2.16 -13.06
C LEU A 9 -1.51 -2.70 -12.75
N LEU A 10 -1.72 -3.25 -11.56
CA LEU A 10 -3.03 -3.76 -11.14
C LEU A 10 -4.06 -2.65 -10.85
N ALA A 11 -3.61 -1.40 -10.69
CA ALA A 11 -4.46 -0.22 -10.55
C ALA A 11 -4.75 0.48 -11.89
N VAL A 12 -4.07 0.13 -12.98
CA VAL A 12 -4.38 0.62 -14.34
C VAL A 12 -5.47 -0.29 -14.92
N ASP A 13 -6.49 0.31 -15.49
CA ASP A 13 -7.56 -0.39 -16.18
C ASP A 13 -7.12 -0.77 -17.60
N ASP A 14 -7.08 -2.06 -17.90
CA ASP A 14 -6.58 -2.61 -19.17
C ASP A 14 -7.35 -2.12 -20.41
N GLU A 15 -8.65 -1.85 -20.26
CA GLU A 15 -9.49 -1.45 -21.40
C GLU A 15 -9.37 0.06 -21.69
N THR A 16 -9.29 0.87 -20.65
CA THR A 16 -9.30 2.32 -20.77
C THR A 16 -7.91 2.94 -20.68
N GLY A 17 -6.90 2.21 -20.18
CA GLY A 17 -5.56 2.70 -19.91
C GLY A 17 -5.52 3.81 -18.86
N LYS A 18 -6.53 3.90 -18.00
CA LYS A 18 -6.60 4.87 -16.90
C LYS A 18 -6.27 4.20 -15.59
N THR A 19 -5.63 4.94 -14.71
CA THR A 19 -5.50 4.51 -13.32
C THR A 19 -6.88 4.41 -12.66
N ALA A 20 -7.12 3.34 -11.91
CA ALA A 20 -8.33 3.17 -11.12
C ALA A 20 -8.49 4.37 -10.18
N ASN A 21 -9.73 4.74 -9.89
CA ASN A 21 -10.01 5.79 -8.91
C ASN A 21 -9.72 5.24 -7.50
N VAL A 22 -8.44 5.13 -7.18
CA VAL A 22 -7.93 4.71 -5.87
C VAL A 22 -7.67 5.96 -5.05
N ASP A 23 -8.36 6.08 -3.93
CA ASP A 23 -8.15 7.18 -3.01
C ASP A 23 -6.68 7.26 -2.58
N ASN A 24 -6.08 8.46 -2.71
CA ASN A 24 -4.70 8.72 -2.32
C ASN A 24 -3.67 7.78 -3.00
N LEU A 25 -3.83 7.49 -4.30
CA LEU A 25 -2.95 6.59 -5.05
C LEU A 25 -1.46 6.95 -4.86
N GLY A 26 -1.08 8.22 -4.93
CA GLY A 26 0.29 8.67 -4.72
C GLY A 26 0.86 8.25 -3.37
N VAL A 27 0.09 8.38 -2.28
CA VAL A 27 0.49 7.96 -0.92
C VAL A 27 0.69 6.44 -0.87
N ARG A 28 -0.16 5.66 -1.52
CA ARG A 28 -0.04 4.19 -1.58
C ARG A 28 1.20 3.76 -2.34
N LEU A 29 1.47 4.42 -3.47
CA LEU A 29 2.68 4.20 -4.25
C LEU A 29 3.93 4.61 -3.47
N ALA A 30 3.89 5.72 -2.73
CA ALA A 30 4.98 6.12 -1.84
C ALA A 30 5.26 5.05 -0.78
N GLY A 31 4.21 4.49 -0.19
CA GLY A 31 4.31 3.36 0.72
C GLY A 31 4.97 2.14 0.08
N ALA A 32 4.52 1.76 -1.11
CA ALA A 32 5.09 0.64 -1.84
C ALA A 32 6.57 0.86 -2.22
N LEU A 33 6.95 2.10 -2.61
CA LEU A 33 8.35 2.46 -2.89
C LEU A 33 9.24 2.38 -1.65
N LEU A 34 8.75 2.82 -0.48
CA LEU A 34 9.48 2.66 0.79
C LEU A 34 9.64 1.19 1.15
N ALA A 35 8.66 0.38 0.81
CA ALA A 35 8.71 -1.06 0.92
C ALA A 35 9.84 -1.67 0.08
N ASP A 36 9.88 -1.30 -1.19
CA ASP A 36 10.92 -1.75 -2.10
C ASP A 36 12.32 -1.27 -1.64
N LEU A 37 12.45 -0.04 -1.11
CA LEU A 37 13.69 0.47 -0.53
C LEU A 37 14.13 -0.32 0.72
N ALA A 38 13.20 -0.68 1.60
CA ALA A 38 13.49 -1.50 2.76
C ALA A 38 13.93 -2.91 2.37
N ALA A 39 13.23 -3.55 1.41
CA ALA A 39 13.62 -4.84 0.85
C ALA A 39 15.01 -4.81 0.20
N ALA A 40 15.39 -3.67 -0.39
CA ALA A 40 16.73 -3.43 -0.93
C ALA A 40 17.78 -3.04 0.14
N ASN A 41 17.44 -3.06 1.44
CA ASN A 41 18.28 -2.62 2.55
C ASN A 41 18.78 -1.18 2.42
N LYS A 42 18.05 -0.31 1.73
CA LYS A 42 18.37 1.11 1.55
C LYS A 42 17.86 1.97 2.70
N THR A 43 16.74 1.56 3.27
CA THR A 43 16.09 2.29 4.37
C THR A 43 15.63 1.34 5.48
N LEU A 44 15.53 1.86 6.69
CA LEU A 44 14.82 1.21 7.79
C LEU A 44 14.03 2.26 8.57
N MET A 45 12.97 1.82 9.24
CA MET A 45 12.17 2.69 10.08
C MET A 45 12.66 2.64 11.53
N ARG A 46 12.78 3.81 12.14
CA ARG A 46 13.14 3.98 13.55
C ARG A 46 11.96 4.56 14.32
N GLY A 47 11.76 4.08 15.55
CA GLY A 47 10.73 4.61 16.44
C GLY A 47 9.31 4.16 16.09
N ALA A 48 9.17 3.21 15.17
CA ALA A 48 7.90 2.56 14.93
C ALA A 48 7.48 1.77 16.18
N PRO A 49 6.23 1.92 16.68
CA PRO A 49 5.72 1.05 17.73
C PRO A 49 5.60 -0.37 17.20
N GLU A 50 5.74 -1.35 18.09
CA GLU A 50 5.61 -2.76 17.71
C GLU A 50 4.19 -3.08 17.19
N ALA A 51 4.08 -4.15 16.40
CA ALA A 51 2.79 -4.65 15.96
C ALA A 51 1.92 -4.99 17.17
N GLY A 52 0.68 -4.47 17.20
CA GLY A 52 -0.22 -4.64 18.35
C GLY A 52 -0.03 -3.62 19.47
N ALA A 53 0.88 -2.65 19.35
CA ALA A 53 1.05 -1.59 20.33
C ALA A 53 -0.26 -0.86 20.63
N THR A 54 -0.49 -0.53 21.90
CA THR A 54 -1.64 0.25 22.35
C THR A 54 -1.56 1.70 21.86
N LYS A 55 -2.68 2.43 21.93
CA LYS A 55 -2.72 3.85 21.59
C LYS A 55 -1.70 4.66 22.40
N GLU A 56 -1.57 4.39 23.71
CA GLU A 56 -0.64 5.09 24.60
C GLU A 56 0.82 4.82 24.24
N GLU A 57 1.16 3.59 23.86
CA GLU A 57 2.50 3.23 23.40
C GLU A 57 2.84 3.91 22.09
N ARG A 58 1.87 4.03 21.16
CA ARG A 58 2.03 4.77 19.90
C ARG A 58 2.22 6.27 20.13
N GLU A 59 1.46 6.87 21.02
CA GLU A 59 1.62 8.29 21.39
C GLU A 59 2.98 8.55 22.08
N LYS A 60 3.47 7.61 22.88
CA LYS A 60 4.78 7.69 23.53
C LYS A 60 5.96 7.45 22.57
N ALA A 61 5.76 6.66 21.53
CA ALA A 61 6.81 6.35 20.53
C ALA A 61 7.19 7.57 19.69
N GLY A 62 6.35 8.61 19.68
CA GLY A 62 6.56 9.78 18.81
C GLY A 62 6.33 9.48 17.33
N ASP A 63 6.69 10.42 16.48
CA ASP A 63 6.64 10.23 15.03
C ASP A 63 7.79 9.30 14.60
N ALA A 64 7.48 8.18 13.95
CA ALA A 64 8.48 7.31 13.34
C ALA A 64 9.30 8.09 12.30
N THR A 65 10.58 7.74 12.15
CA THR A 65 11.49 8.34 11.17
C THR A 65 12.03 7.29 10.22
N ILE A 66 12.37 7.70 9.01
CA ILE A 66 13.01 6.84 8.00
C ILE A 66 14.51 7.10 8.04
N LEU A 67 15.28 6.06 8.36
CA LEU A 67 16.73 6.10 8.33
C LEU A 67 17.23 5.54 7.00
N VAL A 68 18.01 6.33 6.27
CA VAL A 68 18.73 5.83 5.09
C VAL A 68 19.99 5.09 5.57
N THR A 69 20.10 3.82 5.24
CA THR A 69 21.20 2.93 5.60
C THR A 69 22.24 2.81 4.50
N ASP A 70 21.81 2.99 3.24
CA ASP A 70 22.66 3.00 2.06
C ASP A 70 22.12 4.03 1.05
N ASN A 71 22.91 5.03 0.74
CA ASN A 71 22.56 6.12 -0.17
C ASN A 71 23.02 5.89 -1.63
N ALA A 72 23.62 4.75 -1.95
CA ALA A 72 24.00 4.44 -3.32
C ALA A 72 22.77 4.33 -4.22
N PRO A 73 22.79 4.86 -5.45
CA PRO A 73 21.68 4.78 -6.38
C PRO A 73 21.25 3.34 -6.62
N THR A 74 19.95 3.13 -6.78
CA THR A 74 19.37 1.83 -7.12
C THR A 74 19.41 1.55 -8.61
N GLY A 75 19.52 2.59 -9.42
CA GLY A 75 19.38 2.54 -10.88
C GLY A 75 17.94 2.51 -11.36
N HIS A 76 16.97 2.74 -10.47
CA HIS A 76 15.56 2.82 -10.81
C HIS A 76 15.01 4.22 -10.46
N VAL A 77 14.52 4.95 -11.45
CA VAL A 77 14.16 6.38 -11.32
C VAL A 77 13.19 6.64 -10.15
N ALA A 78 12.17 5.82 -9.97
CA ALA A 78 11.20 6.01 -8.89
C ALA A 78 11.79 5.68 -7.50
N LEU A 79 12.65 4.64 -7.39
CA LEU A 79 13.32 4.33 -6.14
C LEU A 79 14.36 5.39 -5.78
N ASP A 80 15.12 5.86 -6.77
CA ASP A 80 16.14 6.89 -6.55
C ASP A 80 15.50 8.21 -6.14
N ALA A 81 14.34 8.57 -6.72
CA ALA A 81 13.57 9.73 -6.29
C ALA A 81 13.02 9.56 -4.84
N ALA A 82 12.53 8.39 -4.49
CA ALA A 82 12.06 8.10 -3.13
C ALA A 82 13.22 8.11 -2.10
N LEU A 83 14.37 7.53 -2.47
CA LEU A 83 15.58 7.57 -1.65
C LEU A 83 16.07 9.00 -1.44
N GLN A 84 16.06 9.83 -2.50
CA GLN A 84 16.44 11.23 -2.41
C GLN A 84 15.50 12.01 -1.50
N ALA A 85 14.19 11.81 -1.56
CA ALA A 85 13.23 12.44 -0.67
C ALA A 85 13.53 12.12 0.83
N ALA A 86 13.96 10.88 1.12
CA ALA A 86 14.37 10.51 2.46
C ALA A 86 15.71 11.17 2.88
N LEU A 87 16.65 11.32 1.95
CA LEU A 87 17.92 11.99 2.18
C LEU A 87 17.77 13.51 2.40
N ASP A 88 16.83 14.14 1.71
CA ASP A 88 16.59 15.60 1.79
C ASP A 88 15.91 16.01 3.10
N ALA A 89 15.32 15.06 3.81
CA ALA A 89 14.59 15.30 5.06
C ALA A 89 15.04 14.34 6.18
N PRO A 90 16.34 14.33 6.55
CA PRO A 90 16.84 13.48 7.62
C PRO A 90 16.13 13.83 8.93
N ASP A 91 15.80 12.82 9.72
CA ASP A 91 15.10 12.96 11.01
C ASP A 91 13.66 13.56 10.92
N ALA A 92 13.13 13.77 9.71
CA ALA A 92 11.75 14.19 9.55
C ALA A 92 10.80 13.03 9.91
N PRO A 93 9.59 13.35 10.43
CA PRO A 93 8.55 12.34 10.56
C PRO A 93 8.31 11.63 9.22
N ALA A 94 8.18 10.31 9.26
CA ALA A 94 8.01 9.48 8.06
C ALA A 94 6.85 9.95 7.16
N ARG A 95 5.76 10.48 7.74
CA ARG A 95 4.64 11.06 6.99
C ARG A 95 5.07 12.17 6.02
N LYS A 96 6.03 13.03 6.40
CA LYS A 96 6.52 14.09 5.51
C LYS A 96 7.31 13.52 4.32
N ILE A 97 8.06 12.45 4.56
CA ILE A 97 8.79 11.76 3.50
C ILE A 97 7.79 11.07 2.56
N VAL A 98 6.75 10.42 3.10
CA VAL A 98 5.66 9.84 2.31
C VAL A 98 4.95 10.91 1.48
N GLU A 99 4.62 12.08 2.05
CA GLU A 99 4.04 13.20 1.32
C GLU A 99 4.94 13.63 0.15
N ALA A 100 6.23 13.84 0.38
CA ALA A 100 7.18 14.25 -0.65
C ALA A 100 7.31 13.21 -1.78
N ILE A 101 7.38 11.92 -1.44
CA ILE A 101 7.41 10.84 -2.44
C ILE A 101 6.11 10.81 -3.24
N SER A 102 4.97 10.99 -2.58
CA SER A 102 3.64 10.85 -3.18
C SER A 102 3.37 11.85 -4.31
N GLU A 103 4.02 13.01 -4.29
CA GLU A 103 3.84 14.06 -5.31
C GLU A 103 4.20 13.58 -6.72
N ASN A 104 5.20 12.71 -6.87
CA ASN A 104 5.72 12.27 -8.17
C ASN A 104 5.76 10.74 -8.32
N ALA A 105 5.27 9.97 -7.35
CA ALA A 105 5.38 8.51 -7.35
C ALA A 105 4.72 7.88 -8.57
N GLU A 106 3.49 8.30 -8.91
CA GLU A 106 2.75 7.77 -10.07
C GLU A 106 3.48 8.10 -11.37
N GLU A 107 3.89 9.36 -11.56
CA GLU A 107 4.57 9.80 -12.78
C GLU A 107 5.89 9.06 -12.98
N ASN A 108 6.72 8.94 -11.95
CA ASN A 108 8.00 8.25 -12.01
C ASN A 108 7.85 6.75 -12.29
N LEU A 109 6.85 6.10 -11.71
CA LEU A 109 6.58 4.68 -11.95
C LEU A 109 6.03 4.44 -13.36
N LEU A 110 5.09 5.26 -13.83
CA LEU A 110 4.58 5.18 -15.20
C LEU A 110 5.71 5.41 -16.22
N ALA A 111 6.59 6.38 -15.97
CA ALA A 111 7.75 6.63 -16.85
C ALA A 111 8.68 5.39 -16.90
N ALA A 112 8.97 4.78 -15.75
CA ALA A 112 9.79 3.57 -15.69
C ALA A 112 9.15 2.37 -16.42
N LEU A 113 7.83 2.20 -16.31
CA LEU A 113 7.11 1.13 -17.01
C LEU A 113 7.09 1.34 -18.52
N VAL A 114 6.99 2.59 -18.98
CA VAL A 114 7.09 2.95 -20.41
C VAL A 114 8.50 2.72 -20.94
N GLU A 115 9.53 3.18 -20.22
CA GLU A 115 10.93 2.97 -20.61
C GLU A 115 11.27 1.48 -20.78
N ARG A 116 10.65 0.63 -19.97
CA ARG A 116 10.82 -0.83 -20.04
C ARG A 116 9.90 -1.53 -21.05
N GLY A 117 9.05 -0.78 -21.74
CA GLY A 117 8.13 -1.32 -22.74
C GLY A 117 7.00 -2.18 -22.17
N VAL A 118 6.64 -1.99 -20.89
CA VAL A 118 5.49 -2.65 -20.23
C VAL A 118 4.20 -1.89 -20.54
N LEU A 119 4.26 -0.56 -20.51
CA LEU A 119 3.17 0.33 -20.89
C LEU A 119 3.56 1.19 -22.09
N GLU A 120 2.56 1.66 -22.83
CA GLU A 120 2.71 2.74 -23.80
C GLU A 120 2.03 4.01 -23.30
N LYS A 121 2.61 5.17 -23.60
CA LYS A 121 1.98 6.46 -23.32
C LYS A 121 1.21 6.92 -24.53
N GLU A 122 -0.12 6.95 -24.45
CA GLU A 122 -1.00 7.48 -25.48
C GLU A 122 -1.57 8.83 -25.06
N GLU A 123 -1.29 9.87 -25.87
CA GLU A 123 -1.90 11.18 -25.70
C GLU A 123 -3.00 11.39 -26.74
N SER A 124 -4.21 11.62 -26.27
CA SER A 124 -5.38 11.88 -27.11
C SER A 124 -6.10 13.15 -26.66
N LYS A 125 -7.01 13.65 -27.50
CA LYS A 125 -7.85 14.81 -27.15
C LYS A 125 -9.32 14.39 -27.11
N LEU A 126 -9.91 14.41 -25.93
CA LEU A 126 -11.35 14.23 -25.78
C LEU A 126 -12.06 15.49 -26.29
N PHE A 127 -13.05 15.30 -27.17
CA PHE A 127 -13.80 16.40 -27.83
C PHE A 127 -12.90 17.46 -28.47
N ARG A 128 -11.69 17.09 -28.93
CA ARG A 128 -10.69 17.99 -29.59
C ARG A 128 -10.13 19.10 -28.68
N MET A 129 -10.48 19.15 -27.39
CA MET A 129 -10.09 20.25 -26.50
C MET A 129 -9.43 19.82 -25.20
N LEU A 130 -9.81 18.68 -24.64
CA LEU A 130 -9.25 18.21 -23.38
C LEU A 130 -8.17 17.15 -23.62
N PRO A 131 -6.91 17.39 -23.23
CA PRO A 131 -5.87 16.36 -23.30
C PRO A 131 -6.22 15.21 -22.34
N VAL A 132 -6.12 13.99 -22.83
CA VAL A 132 -6.29 12.77 -22.05
C VAL A 132 -5.09 11.88 -22.30
N THR A 133 -4.40 11.51 -21.24
CA THR A 133 -3.31 10.54 -21.29
C THR A 133 -3.85 9.18 -20.86
N ARG A 134 -3.43 8.13 -21.54
CA ARG A 134 -3.74 6.74 -21.27
C ARG A 134 -2.45 5.93 -21.26
N TRP A 135 -2.50 4.80 -20.57
CA TRP A 135 -1.35 3.93 -20.37
C TRP A 135 -1.71 2.48 -20.73
N PRO A 136 -2.04 2.18 -22.01
CA PRO A 136 -2.33 0.81 -22.40
C PRO A 136 -1.12 -0.11 -22.23
N ALA A 137 -1.38 -1.38 -21.97
CA ALA A 137 -0.34 -2.38 -21.89
C ALA A 137 0.32 -2.60 -23.25
N ALA A 138 1.65 -2.42 -23.32
CA ALA A 138 2.47 -2.81 -24.46
C ALA A 138 2.85 -4.30 -24.35
N ASP A 139 3.09 -4.77 -23.13
CA ASP A 139 3.33 -6.19 -22.80
C ASP A 139 2.59 -6.55 -21.51
N SER A 140 1.54 -7.35 -21.63
CA SER A 140 0.73 -7.84 -20.51
C SER A 140 1.21 -9.16 -19.91
N SER A 141 2.33 -9.71 -20.36
CA SER A 141 2.82 -11.01 -19.91
C SER A 141 3.12 -11.06 -18.41
N HIS A 142 3.75 -10.00 -17.89
CA HIS A 142 4.05 -9.89 -16.47
C HIS A 142 2.77 -9.76 -15.62
N GLU A 143 1.85 -8.91 -16.02
CA GLU A 143 0.58 -8.72 -15.31
C GLU A 143 -0.25 -10.00 -15.30
N THR A 144 -0.30 -10.73 -16.41
CA THR A 144 -0.98 -12.03 -16.49
C THR A 144 -0.37 -13.04 -15.51
N ALA A 145 0.96 -13.11 -15.42
CA ALA A 145 1.65 -13.99 -14.46
C ALA A 145 1.39 -13.56 -13.01
N LEU A 146 1.40 -12.25 -12.75
CA LEU A 146 1.11 -11.67 -11.45
C LEU A 146 -0.33 -11.98 -10.99
N ARG A 147 -1.33 -11.76 -11.84
CA ARG A 147 -2.74 -12.11 -11.57
C ARG A 147 -2.91 -13.61 -11.32
N ALA A 148 -2.21 -14.47 -12.04
CA ALA A 148 -2.23 -15.92 -11.80
C ALA A 148 -1.64 -16.27 -10.42
N THR A 149 -0.55 -15.61 -10.00
CA THR A 149 0.03 -15.80 -8.67
C THR A 149 -0.91 -15.34 -7.57
N LEU A 150 -1.50 -14.15 -7.72
CA LEU A 150 -2.48 -13.64 -6.76
C LEU A 150 -3.73 -14.55 -6.65
N THR A 151 -4.21 -15.08 -7.77
CA THR A 151 -5.34 -16.03 -7.78
C THR A 151 -5.01 -17.29 -7.00
N LYS A 152 -3.82 -17.87 -7.17
CA LYS A 152 -3.40 -19.05 -6.39
C LYS A 152 -3.42 -18.79 -4.88
N VAL A 153 -3.01 -17.60 -4.45
CA VAL A 153 -2.98 -17.26 -3.03
C VAL A 153 -4.37 -16.92 -2.51
N LEU A 154 -5.11 -16.08 -3.22
CA LEU A 154 -6.40 -15.53 -2.77
C LEU A 154 -7.57 -16.49 -2.93
N VAL A 155 -7.49 -17.42 -3.90
CA VAL A 155 -8.59 -18.31 -4.25
C VAL A 155 -8.25 -19.78 -3.96
N ASP A 156 -7.06 -20.22 -4.37
CA ASP A 156 -6.66 -21.63 -4.24
C ASP A 156 -6.03 -21.94 -2.86
N GLY A 157 -5.81 -20.91 -2.02
CA GLY A 157 -5.31 -21.06 -0.66
C GLY A 157 -3.80 -21.34 -0.55
N ALA A 158 -3.02 -21.03 -1.58
CA ALA A 158 -1.57 -21.13 -1.50
C ALA A 158 -1.00 -20.13 -0.47
N GLU A 159 0.10 -20.51 0.19
CA GLU A 159 0.81 -19.58 1.08
C GLU A 159 1.55 -18.52 0.27
N PRO A 160 1.43 -17.22 0.63
CA PRO A 160 2.19 -16.16 -0.01
C PRO A 160 3.65 -16.17 0.43
N ASP A 161 4.56 -15.77 -0.44
CA ASP A 161 5.87 -15.29 -0.02
C ASP A 161 5.77 -13.84 0.49
N GLU A 162 6.84 -13.32 1.08
CA GLU A 162 6.89 -11.98 1.67
C GLU A 162 6.46 -10.88 0.69
N ARG A 163 6.97 -10.94 -0.53
CA ARG A 163 6.63 -9.98 -1.59
C ARG A 163 5.16 -10.03 -1.96
N THR A 164 4.62 -11.22 -2.17
CA THR A 164 3.22 -11.44 -2.53
C THR A 164 2.30 -11.03 -1.38
N GLY A 165 2.66 -11.36 -0.15
CA GLY A 165 1.93 -10.96 1.06
C GLY A 165 1.86 -9.43 1.22
N THR A 166 2.98 -8.74 0.99
CA THR A 166 3.05 -7.28 1.00
C THR A 166 2.16 -6.66 -0.08
N LEU A 167 2.24 -7.16 -1.31
CA LEU A 167 1.40 -6.68 -2.41
C LEU A 167 -0.09 -6.90 -2.13
N ILE A 168 -0.48 -8.08 -1.62
CA ILE A 168 -1.87 -8.38 -1.24
C ILE A 168 -2.36 -7.41 -0.16
N SER A 169 -1.53 -7.10 0.83
CA SER A 169 -1.87 -6.16 1.90
C SER A 169 -2.12 -4.74 1.35
N LEU A 170 -1.29 -4.27 0.41
CA LEU A 170 -1.48 -2.99 -0.27
C LEU A 170 -2.77 -2.98 -1.11
N LEU A 171 -3.02 -4.04 -1.88
CA LEU A 171 -4.22 -4.20 -2.71
C LEU A 171 -5.50 -4.28 -1.86
N HIS A 172 -5.44 -4.99 -0.72
CA HIS A 172 -6.55 -5.07 0.23
C HIS A 172 -6.88 -3.69 0.79
N GLY A 173 -5.90 -2.99 1.34
CA GLY A 173 -6.06 -1.62 1.85
C GLY A 173 -6.55 -0.62 0.79
N SER A 174 -6.41 -0.94 -0.49
CA SER A 174 -6.84 -0.09 -1.61
C SER A 174 -8.19 -0.47 -2.19
N GLY A 175 -8.83 -1.54 -1.69
CA GLY A 175 -10.09 -2.03 -2.21
C GLY A 175 -9.98 -2.69 -3.59
N LEU A 176 -8.78 -2.98 -4.08
CA LEU A 176 -8.56 -3.53 -5.43
C LEU A 176 -8.75 -5.04 -5.53
N ILE A 177 -8.73 -5.78 -4.41
CA ILE A 177 -8.86 -7.26 -4.40
C ILE A 177 -10.07 -7.75 -5.18
N GLY A 178 -11.23 -7.09 -5.02
CA GLY A 178 -12.46 -7.49 -5.69
C GLY A 178 -12.44 -7.38 -7.23
N GLY A 179 -11.51 -6.58 -7.78
CA GLY A 179 -11.30 -6.46 -9.23
C GLY A 179 -10.39 -7.54 -9.82
N LEU A 180 -9.64 -8.26 -8.98
CA LEU A 180 -8.67 -9.26 -9.41
C LEU A 180 -9.27 -10.64 -9.64
N VAL A 181 -10.48 -10.89 -9.13
CA VAL A 181 -11.13 -12.20 -9.13
C VAL A 181 -12.57 -12.13 -9.64
N GLY A 182 -13.12 -13.27 -10.04
CA GLY A 182 -14.52 -13.37 -10.47
C GLY A 182 -15.51 -13.00 -9.36
N LYS A 183 -16.71 -12.55 -9.73
CA LYS A 183 -17.73 -12.07 -8.79
C LYS A 183 -18.04 -13.06 -7.66
N GLU A 184 -18.08 -14.36 -7.97
CA GLU A 184 -18.38 -15.42 -7.00
C GLU A 184 -17.26 -15.63 -5.97
N GLN A 185 -16.03 -15.29 -6.35
CA GLN A 185 -14.83 -15.47 -5.51
C GLN A 185 -14.48 -14.24 -4.67
N ARG A 186 -15.12 -13.08 -4.93
CA ARG A 186 -14.76 -11.78 -4.33
C ARG A 186 -14.72 -11.82 -2.82
N LYS A 187 -15.77 -12.38 -2.21
CA LYS A 187 -15.84 -12.43 -0.75
C LYS A 187 -14.72 -13.29 -0.17
N ALA A 188 -14.54 -14.49 -0.68
CA ALA A 188 -13.47 -15.39 -0.21
C ALA A 188 -12.08 -14.78 -0.41
N ALA A 189 -11.84 -14.11 -1.54
CA ALA A 189 -10.58 -13.44 -1.82
C ALA A 189 -10.34 -12.24 -0.88
N GLN A 190 -11.38 -11.48 -0.55
CA GLN A 190 -11.30 -10.39 0.42
C GLN A 190 -11.02 -10.91 1.83
N ASP A 191 -11.75 -11.94 2.28
CA ASP A 191 -11.53 -12.58 3.59
C ASP A 191 -10.09 -13.12 3.70
N ARG A 192 -9.58 -13.76 2.64
CA ARG A 192 -8.18 -14.26 2.60
C ARG A 192 -7.16 -13.13 2.58
N ALA A 193 -7.42 -12.07 1.83
CA ALA A 193 -6.54 -10.89 1.81
C ALA A 193 -6.49 -10.20 3.17
N GLU A 194 -7.60 -10.11 3.89
CA GLU A 194 -7.67 -9.60 5.27
C GLU A 194 -6.85 -10.47 6.23
N GLU A 195 -6.97 -11.80 6.12
CA GLU A 195 -6.18 -12.74 6.90
C GLU A 195 -4.67 -12.55 6.67
N ILE A 196 -4.24 -12.47 5.39
CA ILE A 196 -2.84 -12.25 5.02
C ILE A 196 -2.35 -10.90 5.53
N ALA A 197 -3.12 -9.84 5.36
CA ALA A 197 -2.76 -8.52 5.84
C ALA A 197 -2.67 -8.44 7.38
N GLY A 198 -3.43 -9.26 8.10
CA GLY A 198 -3.39 -9.38 9.57
C GLY A 198 -2.34 -10.36 10.10
N SER A 199 -1.67 -11.13 9.25
CA SER A 199 -0.65 -12.10 9.63
C SER A 199 0.74 -11.46 9.82
N GLU A 200 1.66 -12.19 10.46
CA GLU A 200 3.06 -11.75 10.59
C GLU A 200 3.73 -11.47 9.24
N TRP A 201 3.30 -12.13 8.17
CA TRP A 201 3.80 -11.93 6.80
C TRP A 201 3.40 -10.56 6.21
N GLY A 202 2.18 -10.11 6.48
CA GLY A 202 1.69 -8.79 6.07
C GLY A 202 2.17 -7.65 6.96
N VAL A 203 2.58 -8.00 8.17
CA VAL A 203 2.89 -7.05 9.26
C VAL A 203 4.38 -6.83 9.43
N ALA A 204 5.18 -7.89 9.27
CA ALA A 204 6.53 -7.90 9.86
C ALA A 204 7.53 -7.04 9.11
N THR A 205 7.42 -6.85 7.80
CA THR A 205 8.55 -6.29 7.07
C THR A 205 8.32 -4.93 6.43
N VAL A 206 7.14 -4.66 5.88
CA VAL A 206 6.97 -3.45 5.10
C VAL A 206 5.67 -2.72 5.35
N ALA A 207 4.53 -3.39 5.34
CA ALA A 207 3.25 -2.75 5.61
C ALA A 207 3.24 -2.15 7.03
N THR A 208 3.89 -2.79 8.00
CA THR A 208 4.06 -2.26 9.35
C THR A 208 4.97 -1.05 9.35
N GLN A 209 6.07 -1.08 8.61
CA GLN A 209 7.00 0.06 8.58
C GLN A 209 6.37 1.28 7.91
N VAL A 210 5.62 1.08 6.82
CA VAL A 210 4.91 2.16 6.12
C VAL A 210 3.63 2.55 6.85
N ALA A 211 2.91 1.56 7.38
CA ALA A 211 1.67 1.79 8.09
C ALA A 211 1.86 2.62 9.36
N ILE A 212 2.92 2.42 10.09
CA ILE A 212 3.21 3.17 11.31
C ILE A 212 3.65 4.61 11.00
N ALA A 213 4.21 4.84 9.81
CA ALA A 213 4.66 6.17 9.40
C ALA A 213 3.55 7.20 9.28
N ALA A 214 2.35 6.81 9.02
CA ALA A 214 1.26 7.72 8.70
C ALA A 214 0.19 7.88 9.79
N THR A 215 0.16 7.12 10.89
CA THR A 215 -0.85 7.31 11.93
C THR A 215 -0.33 7.57 13.31
N VAL A 216 -0.52 8.74 13.70
CA VAL A 216 -0.92 9.04 15.07
C VAL A 216 -2.39 9.41 15.02
N ALA A 217 -3.27 8.48 15.13
CA ALA A 217 -4.60 8.62 15.73
C ALA A 217 -5.44 7.36 15.52
N THR A 218 -5.80 6.75 16.62
CA THR A 218 -6.95 5.87 16.81
C THR A 218 -7.09 4.66 15.89
N VAL A 219 -6.77 3.46 16.36
CA VAL A 219 -7.78 2.43 16.59
C VAL A 219 -7.17 1.25 17.37
N ALA A 220 -7.61 1.05 18.58
CA ALA A 220 -7.53 -0.25 19.23
C ALA A 220 -8.51 -1.18 18.49
N THR A 221 -8.07 -2.41 18.18
CA THR A 221 -8.90 -3.55 17.78
C THR A 221 -9.36 -3.71 16.35
N VAL A 222 -8.71 -3.13 15.35
CA VAL A 222 -8.89 -3.65 13.98
C VAL A 222 -7.52 -4.13 13.51
N GLY A 223 -7.44 -5.34 12.97
CA GLY A 223 -6.19 -5.96 12.58
C GLY A 223 -5.35 -5.06 11.67
N VAL A 224 -4.07 -5.37 11.53
CA VAL A 224 -3.06 -4.55 10.84
C VAL A 224 -3.49 -4.07 9.45
N ALA A 225 -4.39 -4.79 8.79
CA ALA A 225 -5.03 -4.37 7.54
C ALA A 225 -5.81 -3.06 7.65
N ALA A 226 -6.51 -2.84 8.77
CA ALA A 226 -7.23 -1.59 8.99
C ALA A 226 -6.28 -0.45 9.36
N ALA A 227 -5.17 -0.74 10.01
CA ALA A 227 -4.12 0.25 10.25
C ALA A 227 -3.49 0.69 8.93
N ALA A 228 -3.16 -0.23 8.02
CA ALA A 228 -2.68 0.09 6.67
C ALA A 228 -3.74 0.88 5.87
N TYR A 229 -5.02 0.51 5.97
CA TYR A 229 -6.12 1.23 5.32
C TYR A 229 -6.26 2.66 5.83
N ILE A 230 -6.28 2.87 7.14
CA ILE A 230 -6.39 4.20 7.76
C ILE A 230 -5.19 5.07 7.42
N LEU A 231 -4.02 4.49 7.27
CA LEU A 231 -2.78 5.19 6.95
C LEU A 231 -2.70 5.66 5.51
N LEU A 232 -3.29 4.87 4.65
CA LEU A 232 -3.32 5.12 3.23
C LEU A 232 -4.58 5.91 2.80
N SER A 233 -5.58 6.05 3.68
CA SER A 233 -6.72 6.93 3.49
C SER A 233 -6.54 8.18 4.35
N ASN A 234 -6.36 9.35 3.78
CA ASN A 234 -6.30 10.64 4.51
C ASN A 234 -7.62 11.04 5.21
N ASP A 235 -8.58 10.11 5.34
CA ASP A 235 -9.87 10.31 5.99
C ASP A 235 -9.83 9.91 7.47
N ALA A 236 -9.22 10.72 8.29
CA ALA A 236 -9.35 10.62 9.75
C ALA A 236 -10.83 10.69 10.23
N ASP A 237 -11.70 11.32 9.46
CA ASP A 237 -13.13 11.45 9.77
C ASP A 237 -13.94 10.16 9.51
N LYS A 238 -13.54 9.30 8.56
CA LYS A 238 -14.21 8.02 8.32
C LYS A 238 -13.86 6.93 9.35
N ALA A 239 -12.69 7.04 9.98
CA ALA A 239 -12.28 6.11 11.03
C ALA A 239 -13.15 6.21 12.30
N ALA A 240 -13.74 7.37 12.55
CA ALA A 240 -14.63 7.59 13.69
C ALA A 240 -16.02 6.92 13.53
N ASP A 241 -16.45 6.68 12.28
CA ASP A 241 -17.79 6.15 11.97
C ASP A 241 -17.82 4.60 11.88
N THR A 242 -16.66 3.95 11.86
CA THR A 242 -16.53 2.48 11.85
C THR A 242 -16.24 1.87 13.23
N ALA A 243 -16.22 2.67 14.29
CA ALA A 243 -16.07 2.17 15.64
C ALA A 243 -17.29 1.31 16.03
N VAL A 244 -17.09 0.00 16.09
CA VAL A 244 -18.10 -0.95 16.62
C VAL A 244 -18.39 -0.55 18.07
N PRO A 245 -19.66 -0.42 18.50
CA PRO A 245 -19.99 -0.07 19.88
C PRO A 245 -19.46 -1.15 20.83
N ALA A 246 -18.83 -0.69 21.91
CA ALA A 246 -18.27 -1.53 22.95
C ALA A 246 -19.27 -2.60 23.40
N ALA A 247 -18.80 -3.83 23.52
CA ALA A 247 -19.54 -4.97 24.01
C ALA A 247 -20.20 -4.62 25.37
N ALA A 248 -21.47 -4.91 25.48
CA ALA A 248 -22.26 -4.70 26.69
C ALA A 248 -21.63 -5.45 27.88
N GLU A 249 -21.59 -4.79 29.03
CA GLU A 249 -21.22 -5.38 30.30
C GLU A 249 -22.03 -6.66 30.61
N PRO A 250 -21.40 -7.69 31.16
CA PRO A 250 -22.15 -8.86 31.61
C PRO A 250 -23.06 -8.49 32.80
N ALA A 251 -24.34 -8.78 32.64
CA ALA A 251 -25.35 -8.59 33.68
C ALA A 251 -24.97 -9.38 34.94
N GLU A 252 -24.97 -8.71 36.10
CA GLU A 252 -24.86 -9.34 37.41
C GLU A 252 -26.00 -10.35 37.61
N ALA A 253 -25.64 -11.55 38.03
CA ALA A 253 -26.59 -12.57 38.42
C ALA A 253 -27.18 -12.23 39.80
N PRO A 254 -28.47 -12.43 40.03
CA PRO A 254 -29.08 -12.17 41.32
C PRO A 254 -28.66 -13.23 42.35
N VAL A 255 -28.19 -12.74 43.50
CA VAL A 255 -27.92 -13.55 44.68
C VAL A 255 -29.28 -13.91 45.31
N ALA A 256 -29.50 -15.20 45.45
CA ALA A 256 -30.59 -15.78 46.29
C ALA A 256 -30.03 -16.15 47.65
#